data_f57d6e4cc53812949b4207fc1cd41329
#
_entry.id   f57d6e4cc53812949b4207fc1cd41329
#
_cell.length_a   1.000
_cell.length_b   1.000
_cell.length_c   1.000
_cell.angle_alpha   90.00
_cell.angle_beta   90.00
_cell.angle_gamma   90.00
#
_symmetry.space_group_name_H-M   'P 1'
#
loop_
_entity.id
_entity.type
_entity.pdbx_description
1 polymer ?
#
loop_
_entity_poly.entity_id
_entity_poly.type
_entity_poly.pdbx_seq_one_letter_code
_entity_poly.pdbx_strand_id
1 'polypeptide(L)'
;MSPLNRREYDSASTVDANSANSAAGSWIIDPLPSLQRGGLIAIASLAMVSLVSTFSLLCFFTYRFIFWKKYYKRYIGYNQYVVLMYNLALADFIQGLGFIVSLRWIDQNSIHANDPGCFLQGIWLQIGDPMSGVFVLAIALHTFLQVSFGRQVSHRVFVSIVVGLWIFGVILVIIPIAAHGSHVWMPSVGWVCFPLAPGLVISRHRY
;
A
#
# COMPACT_ATOMS: atom_id res chain seq x y z
N MET A 1 -50.10 -6.83 11.40
CA MET A 1 -49.09 -6.94 10.33
C MET A 1 -49.78 -7.53 9.11
N SER A 2 -49.84 -6.78 7.98
CA SER A 2 -50.53 -7.24 6.77
C SER A 2 -49.68 -8.27 6.04
N PRO A 3 -50.29 -9.23 5.33
CA PRO A 3 -49.56 -10.29 4.60
C PRO A 3 -48.66 -9.78 3.50
N LEU A 4 -48.82 -8.55 3.02
CA LEU A 4 -47.97 -7.88 2.04
C LEU A 4 -46.57 -7.53 2.60
N ASN A 5 -46.53 -7.11 3.89
CA ASN A 5 -45.24 -6.74 4.51
C ASN A 5 -44.35 -7.97 4.81
N ARG A 6 -44.98 -9.14 5.00
CA ARG A 6 -44.25 -10.40 5.22
C ARG A 6 -43.60 -10.91 3.93
N ARG A 7 -44.25 -10.77 2.76
CA ARG A 7 -43.68 -11.20 1.47
C ARG A 7 -42.51 -10.35 1.04
N GLU A 8 -42.55 -9.06 1.33
CA GLU A 8 -41.47 -8.13 1.00
C GLU A 8 -40.23 -8.39 1.88
N TYR A 9 -40.45 -8.69 3.16
CA TYR A 9 -39.38 -9.07 4.11
C TYR A 9 -38.77 -10.42 3.76
N ASP A 10 -39.58 -11.44 3.40
CA ASP A 10 -39.10 -12.76 3.00
C ASP A 10 -38.36 -12.71 1.65
N SER A 11 -38.77 -11.84 0.72
CA SER A 11 -38.06 -11.65 -0.57
C SER A 11 -36.73 -10.95 -0.37
N ALA A 12 -36.64 -9.94 0.51
CA ALA A 12 -35.39 -9.28 0.86
C ALA A 12 -34.43 -10.24 1.56
N SER A 13 -34.92 -11.05 2.51
CA SER A 13 -34.09 -12.01 3.23
C SER A 13 -33.58 -13.17 2.37
N THR A 14 -34.36 -13.59 1.34
CA THR A 14 -33.93 -14.64 0.40
C THR A 14 -32.92 -14.14 -0.64
N VAL A 15 -33.02 -12.87 -1.06
CA VAL A 15 -32.02 -12.23 -1.94
C VAL A 15 -30.70 -12.08 -1.19
N ASP A 16 -30.73 -11.68 0.06
CA ASP A 16 -29.52 -11.55 0.89
C ASP A 16 -28.89 -12.92 1.20
N ALA A 17 -29.70 -13.95 1.45
CA ALA A 17 -29.21 -15.30 1.71
C ALA A 17 -28.59 -15.97 0.48
N ASN A 18 -29.15 -15.75 -0.72
CA ASN A 18 -28.57 -16.25 -1.97
C ASN A 18 -27.30 -15.50 -2.37
N SER A 19 -27.22 -14.18 -2.13
CA SER A 19 -25.99 -13.40 -2.29
C SER A 19 -24.90 -13.85 -1.33
N ALA A 20 -25.27 -14.19 -0.08
CA ALA A 20 -24.36 -14.68 0.94
C ALA A 20 -23.81 -16.09 0.63
N ASN A 21 -24.62 -16.97 0.05
CA ASN A 21 -24.18 -18.33 -0.33
C ASN A 21 -23.33 -18.35 -1.61
N SER A 22 -23.53 -17.41 -2.54
CA SER A 22 -22.64 -17.22 -3.70
C SER A 22 -21.29 -16.62 -3.31
N ALA A 23 -21.20 -15.90 -2.17
CA ALA A 23 -20.00 -15.30 -1.65
C ALA A 23 -19.05 -16.28 -0.93
N ALA A 24 -19.43 -17.53 -0.75
CA ALA A 24 -18.59 -18.52 -0.05
C ALA A 24 -17.41 -19.05 -0.88
N GLY A 25 -17.26 -18.65 -2.15
CA GLY A 25 -16.22 -19.16 -3.05
C GLY A 25 -15.39 -18.13 -3.81
N SER A 26 -15.85 -16.89 -3.94
CA SER A 26 -15.07 -15.85 -4.63
C SER A 26 -15.39 -14.48 -4.02
N TRP A 27 -14.37 -13.84 -3.45
CA TRP A 27 -14.48 -12.45 -2.98
C TRP A 27 -14.49 -11.52 -4.20
N ILE A 28 -15.70 -11.31 -4.75
CA ILE A 28 -15.93 -10.45 -5.91
C ILE A 28 -16.88 -9.34 -5.46
N ILE A 29 -16.49 -8.09 -5.73
CA ILE A 29 -17.37 -6.93 -5.59
C ILE A 29 -17.78 -6.53 -7.01
N ASP A 30 -19.02 -6.86 -7.38
CA ASP A 30 -19.59 -6.58 -8.71
C ASP A 30 -21.12 -6.36 -8.57
N PRO A 31 -21.69 -5.21 -9.00
CA PRO A 31 -21.03 -3.98 -9.42
C PRO A 31 -20.46 -3.16 -8.24
N LEU A 32 -19.48 -2.28 -8.54
CA LEU A 32 -18.94 -1.35 -7.55
C LEU A 32 -20.03 -0.33 -7.14
N PRO A 33 -20.34 -0.17 -5.82
CA PRO A 33 -21.22 0.88 -5.33
C PRO A 33 -20.73 2.27 -5.76
N SER A 34 -21.65 3.18 -6.08
CA SER A 34 -21.33 4.52 -6.60
C SER A 34 -20.39 5.32 -5.71
N LEU A 35 -20.55 5.21 -4.38
CA LEU A 35 -19.68 5.85 -3.40
C LEU A 35 -18.24 5.31 -3.46
N GLN A 36 -18.07 3.98 -3.61
CA GLN A 36 -16.78 3.33 -3.72
C GLN A 36 -16.08 3.71 -5.03
N ARG A 37 -16.82 3.79 -6.12
CA ARG A 37 -16.29 4.23 -7.41
C ARG A 37 -15.79 5.67 -7.35
N GLY A 38 -16.52 6.59 -6.71
CA GLY A 38 -16.08 7.96 -6.48
C GLY A 38 -14.79 8.05 -5.65
N GLY A 39 -14.68 7.25 -4.59
CA GLY A 39 -13.47 7.14 -3.77
C GLY A 39 -12.26 6.61 -4.55
N LEU A 40 -12.44 5.56 -5.37
CA LEU A 40 -11.38 5.03 -6.24
C LEU A 40 -10.86 6.06 -7.24
N ILE A 41 -11.76 6.84 -7.86
CA ILE A 41 -11.38 7.91 -8.80
C ILE A 41 -10.54 8.98 -8.07
N ALA A 42 -10.95 9.41 -6.87
CA ALA A 42 -10.21 10.38 -6.09
C ALA A 42 -8.82 9.87 -5.70
N ILE A 43 -8.73 8.63 -5.18
CA ILE A 43 -7.46 7.99 -4.81
C ILE A 43 -6.55 7.85 -6.04
N ALA A 44 -7.07 7.35 -7.15
CA ALA A 44 -6.30 7.14 -8.37
C ALA A 44 -5.77 8.47 -8.95
N SER A 45 -6.56 9.55 -8.92
CA SER A 45 -6.12 10.87 -9.40
C SER A 45 -4.98 11.44 -8.54
N LEU A 46 -5.10 11.36 -7.22
CA LEU A 46 -4.04 11.79 -6.30
C LEU A 46 -2.79 10.92 -6.44
N ALA A 47 -2.95 9.60 -6.61
CA ALA A 47 -1.85 8.67 -6.83
C ALA A 47 -1.08 8.98 -8.12
N MET A 48 -1.76 9.38 -9.20
CA MET A 48 -1.10 9.80 -10.45
C MET A 48 -0.21 11.03 -10.24
N VAL A 49 -0.72 12.04 -9.55
CA VAL A 49 0.07 13.25 -9.23
C VAL A 49 1.27 12.90 -8.36
N SER A 50 1.06 12.09 -7.32
CA SER A 50 2.12 11.62 -6.42
C SER A 50 3.19 10.83 -7.19
N LEU A 51 2.77 9.91 -8.06
CA LEU A 51 3.69 9.07 -8.85
C LEU A 51 4.55 9.91 -9.80
N VAL A 52 3.97 10.87 -10.51
CA VAL A 52 4.73 11.76 -11.40
C VAL A 52 5.73 12.59 -10.60
N SER A 53 5.32 13.11 -9.44
CA SER A 53 6.19 13.89 -8.56
C SER A 53 7.35 13.06 -8.00
N THR A 54 7.06 11.88 -7.45
CA THR A 54 8.10 11.00 -6.88
C THR A 54 9.03 10.45 -7.96
N PHE A 55 8.50 10.11 -9.13
CA PHE A 55 9.32 9.70 -10.28
C PHE A 55 10.27 10.81 -10.72
N SER A 56 9.79 12.04 -10.84
CA SER A 56 10.61 13.20 -11.20
C SER A 56 11.73 13.44 -10.17
N LEU A 57 11.41 13.32 -8.87
CA LEU A 57 12.39 13.42 -7.79
C LEU A 57 13.44 12.30 -7.84
N LEU A 58 13.00 11.06 -8.07
CA LEU A 58 13.91 9.93 -8.22
C LEU A 58 14.85 10.10 -9.41
N CYS A 59 14.33 10.52 -10.57
CA CYS A 59 15.15 10.82 -11.74
C CYS A 59 16.18 11.94 -11.45
N PHE A 60 15.75 13.02 -10.78
CA PHE A 60 16.62 14.12 -10.39
C PHE A 60 17.74 13.65 -9.44
N PHE A 61 17.41 12.92 -8.37
CA PHE A 61 18.41 12.40 -7.44
C PHE A 61 19.34 11.40 -8.10
N THR A 62 18.80 10.47 -8.89
CA THR A 62 19.61 9.47 -9.61
C THR A 62 20.59 10.13 -10.56
N TYR A 63 20.12 11.14 -11.32
CA TYR A 63 21.00 11.94 -12.17
C TYR A 63 22.12 12.60 -11.36
N ARG A 64 21.81 13.17 -10.19
CA ARG A 64 22.80 13.80 -9.30
C ARG A 64 23.77 12.79 -8.69
N PHE A 65 23.32 11.57 -8.37
CA PHE A 65 24.20 10.51 -7.88
C PHE A 65 25.16 10.01 -8.95
N ILE A 66 24.70 9.85 -10.20
CA ILE A 66 25.53 9.38 -11.31
C ILE A 66 26.55 10.45 -11.72
N PHE A 67 26.09 11.68 -11.90
CA PHE A 67 26.93 12.79 -12.38
C PHE A 67 27.48 13.66 -11.25
N TRP A 68 27.68 13.10 -10.05
CA TRP A 68 28.13 13.84 -8.88
C TRP A 68 29.43 14.62 -9.08
N LYS A 69 30.41 14.06 -9.85
CA LYS A 69 31.70 14.71 -10.14
C LYS A 69 31.57 16.06 -10.85
N LYS A 70 30.48 16.25 -11.61
CA LYS A 70 30.23 17.50 -12.33
C LYS A 70 29.73 18.61 -11.41
N TYR A 71 29.02 18.24 -10.31
CA TYR A 71 28.30 19.19 -9.49
C TYR A 71 28.87 19.35 -8.07
N TYR A 72 29.61 18.36 -7.57
CA TYR A 72 30.07 18.32 -6.19
C TYR A 72 31.54 17.92 -6.07
N LYS A 73 32.27 18.52 -5.10
CA LYS A 73 33.65 18.16 -4.77
C LYS A 73 33.75 16.82 -4.01
N ARG A 74 32.67 16.41 -3.30
CA ARG A 74 32.58 15.13 -2.57
C ARG A 74 31.37 14.35 -3.05
N TYR A 75 31.45 13.03 -2.96
CA TYR A 75 30.34 12.17 -3.34
C TYR A 75 29.09 12.47 -2.51
N ILE A 76 27.99 12.75 -3.20
CA ILE A 76 26.72 13.19 -2.59
C ILE A 76 26.10 12.12 -1.69
N GLY A 77 26.40 10.83 -1.91
CA GLY A 77 25.96 9.72 -1.06
C GLY A 77 26.51 9.74 0.37
N TYR A 78 27.53 10.58 0.67
CA TYR A 78 27.93 10.84 2.04
C TYR A 78 26.97 11.77 2.79
N ASN A 79 26.11 12.48 2.08
CA ASN A 79 25.06 13.29 2.72
C ASN A 79 23.88 12.37 3.10
N GLN A 80 23.81 12.03 4.39
CA GLN A 80 22.84 11.10 4.94
C GLN A 80 21.40 11.56 4.71
N TYR A 81 21.11 12.86 4.72
CA TYR A 81 19.78 13.40 4.42
C TYR A 81 19.34 13.10 2.98
N VAL A 82 20.24 13.32 2.03
CA VAL A 82 19.92 13.07 0.61
C VAL A 82 19.62 11.58 0.38
N VAL A 83 20.36 10.69 1.06
CA VAL A 83 20.12 9.25 0.99
C VAL A 83 18.77 8.89 1.60
N LEU A 84 18.41 9.43 2.77
CA LEU A 84 17.11 9.19 3.41
C LEU A 84 15.95 9.71 2.54
N MET A 85 16.07 10.92 2.00
CA MET A 85 15.07 11.51 1.09
C MET A 85 14.90 10.68 -0.19
N TYR A 86 15.99 10.14 -0.73
CA TYR A 86 15.94 9.25 -1.89
C TYR A 86 15.18 7.95 -1.57
N ASN A 87 15.44 7.35 -0.42
CA ASN A 87 14.77 6.12 0.01
C ASN A 87 13.28 6.37 0.35
N LEU A 88 12.95 7.52 0.94
CA LEU A 88 11.57 7.94 1.13
C LEU A 88 10.85 8.07 -0.21
N ALA A 89 11.43 8.80 -1.17
CA ALA A 89 10.85 8.94 -2.50
C ALA A 89 10.68 7.59 -3.22
N LEU A 90 11.59 6.64 -3.00
CA LEU A 90 11.47 5.28 -3.54
C LEU A 90 10.30 4.51 -2.90
N ALA A 91 10.11 4.62 -1.58
CA ALA A 91 8.97 4.01 -0.88
C ALA A 91 7.63 4.60 -1.36
N ASP A 92 7.54 5.94 -1.48
CA ASP A 92 6.36 6.65 -1.99
C ASP A 92 6.06 6.29 -3.45
N PHE A 93 7.09 6.08 -4.26
CA PHE A 93 6.93 5.62 -5.64
C PHE A 93 6.34 4.20 -5.71
N ILE A 94 6.84 3.27 -4.88
CA ILE A 94 6.30 1.91 -4.78
C ILE A 94 4.84 1.93 -4.32
N GLN A 95 4.51 2.74 -3.32
CA GLN A 95 3.14 2.97 -2.84
C GLN A 95 2.24 3.51 -3.96
N GLY A 96 2.70 4.50 -4.71
CA GLY A 96 1.99 5.08 -5.84
C GLY A 96 1.66 4.06 -6.93
N LEU A 97 2.59 3.13 -7.22
CA LEU A 97 2.33 2.02 -8.14
C LEU A 97 1.19 1.11 -7.66
N GLY A 98 1.10 0.86 -6.35
CA GLY A 98 -0.02 0.12 -5.76
C GLY A 98 -1.36 0.80 -5.99
N PHE A 99 -1.45 2.10 -5.77
CA PHE A 99 -2.70 2.84 -5.98
C PHE A 99 -3.10 2.99 -7.45
N ILE A 100 -2.15 2.99 -8.39
CA ILE A 100 -2.46 3.04 -9.84
C ILE A 100 -3.24 1.82 -10.31
N VAL A 101 -3.05 0.65 -9.69
CA VAL A 101 -3.84 -0.55 -10.01
C VAL A 101 -5.33 -0.31 -9.82
N SER A 102 -5.73 0.63 -8.96
CA SER A 102 -7.14 1.03 -8.76
C SER A 102 -7.81 1.55 -10.04
N LEU A 103 -7.04 2.07 -11.02
CA LEU A 103 -7.58 2.46 -12.34
C LEU A 103 -8.21 1.26 -13.07
N ARG A 104 -7.60 0.08 -12.95
CA ARG A 104 -8.13 -1.15 -13.53
C ARG A 104 -9.48 -1.53 -12.93
N TRP A 105 -9.64 -1.37 -11.61
CA TRP A 105 -10.92 -1.65 -10.93
C TRP A 105 -12.02 -0.68 -11.34
N ILE A 106 -11.66 0.57 -11.62
CA ILE A 106 -12.62 1.58 -12.13
C ILE A 106 -13.10 1.21 -13.54
N ASP A 107 -12.18 0.77 -14.41
CA ASP A 107 -12.45 0.38 -15.78
C ASP A 107 -13.32 -0.88 -15.84
N GLN A 108 -12.96 -1.90 -15.07
CA GLN A 108 -13.69 -3.17 -15.00
C GLN A 108 -15.00 -3.09 -14.19
N ASN A 109 -15.21 -2.00 -13.43
CA ASN A 109 -16.34 -1.82 -12.51
C ASN A 109 -16.53 -2.98 -11.51
N SER A 110 -15.46 -3.74 -11.24
CA SER A 110 -15.44 -4.91 -10.35
C SER A 110 -14.05 -5.12 -9.75
N ILE A 111 -13.99 -5.73 -8.55
CA ILE A 111 -12.75 -6.11 -7.87
C ILE A 111 -12.78 -7.63 -7.65
N HIS A 112 -11.79 -8.33 -8.19
CA HIS A 112 -11.64 -9.77 -8.04
C HIS A 112 -10.42 -10.11 -7.18
N ALA A 113 -10.63 -10.83 -6.07
CA ALA A 113 -9.56 -11.23 -5.15
C ALA A 113 -8.49 -12.13 -5.80
N ASN A 114 -8.90 -12.98 -6.77
CA ASN A 114 -8.00 -13.90 -7.46
C ASN A 114 -7.29 -13.28 -8.68
N ASP A 115 -7.45 -11.97 -8.91
CA ASP A 115 -6.78 -11.29 -10.02
C ASP A 115 -5.30 -11.02 -9.63
N PRO A 116 -4.35 -11.27 -10.54
CA PRO A 116 -2.94 -10.89 -10.33
C PRO A 116 -2.74 -9.42 -9.97
N GLY A 117 -3.64 -8.54 -10.42
CA GLY A 117 -3.65 -7.13 -10.04
C GLY A 117 -3.86 -6.91 -8.56
N CYS A 118 -4.74 -7.68 -7.91
CA CYS A 118 -4.97 -7.62 -6.46
C CYS A 118 -3.70 -8.06 -5.69
N PHE A 119 -3.05 -9.13 -6.15
CA PHE A 119 -1.79 -9.60 -5.55
C PHE A 119 -0.67 -8.56 -5.66
N LEU A 120 -0.45 -8.00 -6.85
CA LEU A 120 0.56 -6.96 -7.06
C LEU A 120 0.26 -5.69 -6.27
N GLN A 121 -1.00 -5.23 -6.27
CA GLN A 121 -1.42 -4.07 -5.50
C GLN A 121 -1.14 -4.27 -4.02
N GLY A 122 -1.49 -5.44 -3.48
CA GLY A 122 -1.27 -5.79 -2.08
C GLY A 122 0.21 -5.76 -1.70
N ILE A 123 1.10 -6.35 -2.51
CA ILE A 123 2.55 -6.34 -2.27
C ILE A 123 3.10 -4.91 -2.26
N TRP A 124 2.77 -4.11 -3.28
CA TRP A 124 3.30 -2.75 -3.38
C TRP A 124 2.84 -1.86 -2.24
N LEU A 125 1.57 -1.96 -1.81
CA LEU A 125 1.08 -1.22 -0.66
C LEU A 125 1.69 -1.73 0.65
N GLN A 126 1.83 -3.05 0.81
CA GLN A 126 2.44 -3.64 2.01
C GLN A 126 3.91 -3.26 2.19
N ILE A 127 4.64 -2.98 1.11
CA ILE A 127 6.01 -2.45 1.17
C ILE A 127 5.97 -0.92 1.30
N GLY A 128 5.24 -0.24 0.41
CA GLY A 128 5.29 1.21 0.27
C GLY A 128 4.81 1.96 1.50
N ASP A 129 3.61 1.63 2.01
CA ASP A 129 3.00 2.34 3.14
C ASP A 129 3.85 2.30 4.42
N PRO A 130 4.27 1.12 4.94
CA PRO A 130 5.09 1.08 6.14
C PRO A 130 6.47 1.69 5.92
N MET A 131 7.07 1.47 4.74
CA MET A 131 8.42 1.97 4.46
C MET A 131 8.46 3.49 4.35
N SER A 132 7.44 4.12 3.76
CA SER A 132 7.29 5.58 3.75
C SER A 132 7.26 6.12 5.19
N GLY A 133 6.40 5.56 6.06
CA GLY A 133 6.34 5.93 7.47
C GLY A 133 7.65 5.74 8.23
N VAL A 134 8.33 4.61 8.01
CA VAL A 134 9.62 4.29 8.65
C VAL A 134 10.72 5.25 8.19
N PHE A 135 10.79 5.62 6.90
CA PHE A 135 11.78 6.59 6.43
C PHE A 135 11.49 8.00 6.92
N VAL A 136 10.22 8.41 7.06
CA VAL A 136 9.87 9.68 7.72
C VAL A 136 10.35 9.69 9.16
N LEU A 137 10.12 8.59 9.91
CA LEU A 137 10.63 8.45 11.27
C LEU A 137 12.16 8.49 11.31
N ALA A 138 12.83 7.80 10.38
CA ALA A 138 14.29 7.80 10.28
C ALA A 138 14.86 9.20 10.04
N ILE A 139 14.22 10.01 9.18
CA ILE A 139 14.58 11.41 8.95
C ILE A 139 14.40 12.22 10.22
N ALA A 140 13.28 12.07 10.91
CA ALA A 140 13.00 12.79 12.15
C ALA A 140 14.02 12.46 13.25
N LEU A 141 14.32 11.16 13.44
CA LEU A 141 15.32 10.71 14.41
C LEU A 141 16.74 11.20 14.05
N HIS A 142 17.10 11.11 12.76
CA HIS A 142 18.40 11.61 12.29
C HIS A 142 18.56 13.12 12.55
N THR A 143 17.51 13.90 12.24
CA THR A 143 17.48 15.34 12.51
C THR A 143 17.58 15.62 14.00
N PHE A 144 16.82 14.91 14.83
CA PHE A 144 16.85 15.05 16.28
C PHE A 144 18.24 14.78 16.86
N LEU A 145 18.88 13.68 16.45
CA LEU A 145 20.24 13.33 16.91
C LEU A 145 21.27 14.39 16.52
N GLN A 146 21.16 14.92 15.30
CA GLN A 146 22.09 15.94 14.82
C GLN A 146 21.90 17.27 15.52
N VAL A 147 20.66 17.71 15.76
CA VAL A 147 20.36 19.01 16.39
C VAL A 147 20.59 18.95 17.90
N SER A 148 20.11 17.89 18.57
CA SER A 148 20.17 17.82 20.05
C SER A 148 21.51 17.38 20.58
N PHE A 149 22.23 16.50 19.88
CA PHE A 149 23.49 15.94 20.38
C PHE A 149 24.71 16.34 19.55
N GLY A 150 24.53 17.04 18.43
CA GLY A 150 25.64 17.41 17.53
C GLY A 150 26.38 16.20 16.94
N ARG A 151 25.84 14.98 17.09
CA ARG A 151 26.48 13.73 16.69
C ARG A 151 26.07 13.35 15.29
N GLN A 152 27.06 13.06 14.46
CA GLN A 152 26.84 12.45 13.15
C GLN A 152 27.01 10.94 13.27
N VAL A 153 26.04 10.19 12.73
CA VAL A 153 26.11 8.73 12.63
C VAL A 153 27.23 8.36 11.66
N SER A 154 28.08 7.39 11.99
CA SER A 154 29.12 6.94 11.07
C SER A 154 28.48 6.38 9.80
N HIS A 155 29.09 6.63 8.65
CA HIS A 155 28.53 6.25 7.35
C HIS A 155 28.21 4.73 7.24
N ARG A 156 29.06 3.88 7.80
CA ARG A 156 28.85 2.42 7.79
C ARG A 156 27.60 2.01 8.57
N VAL A 157 27.43 2.56 9.79
CA VAL A 157 26.26 2.31 10.63
C VAL A 157 24.99 2.83 9.95
N PHE A 158 25.06 4.01 9.37
CA PHE A 158 23.96 4.60 8.62
C PHE A 158 23.49 3.72 7.46
N VAL A 159 24.42 3.25 6.62
CA VAL A 159 24.09 2.35 5.50
C VAL A 159 23.50 1.03 6.00
N SER A 160 24.05 0.46 7.09
CA SER A 160 23.49 -0.76 7.69
C SER A 160 22.07 -0.57 8.20
N ILE A 161 21.75 0.60 8.76
CA ILE A 161 20.38 0.93 9.18
C ILE A 161 19.45 0.98 7.97
N VAL A 162 19.82 1.70 6.91
CA VAL A 162 18.98 1.80 5.70
C VAL A 162 18.73 0.44 5.07
N VAL A 163 19.74 -0.41 4.96
CA VAL A 163 19.60 -1.78 4.45
C VAL A 163 18.71 -2.61 5.38
N GLY A 164 18.89 -2.49 6.70
CA GLY A 164 18.06 -3.18 7.70
C GLY A 164 16.58 -2.79 7.59
N LEU A 165 16.28 -1.51 7.34
CA LEU A 165 14.90 -1.05 7.12
C LEU A 165 14.27 -1.70 5.88
N TRP A 166 14.99 -1.81 4.76
CA TRP A 166 14.48 -2.50 3.57
C TRP A 166 14.27 -3.99 3.81
N ILE A 167 15.19 -4.67 4.52
CA ILE A 167 15.02 -6.07 4.92
C ILE A 167 13.76 -6.22 5.77
N PHE A 168 13.53 -5.33 6.73
CA PHE A 168 12.32 -5.30 7.54
C PHE A 168 11.06 -5.17 6.66
N GLY A 169 11.04 -4.26 5.68
CA GLY A 169 9.93 -4.10 4.73
C GLY A 169 9.64 -5.37 3.94
N VAL A 170 10.68 -6.08 3.47
CA VAL A 170 10.54 -7.36 2.76
C VAL A 170 9.97 -8.46 3.68
N ILE A 171 10.41 -8.51 4.93
CA ILE A 171 9.90 -9.46 5.92
C ILE A 171 8.40 -9.25 6.17
N LEU A 172 7.93 -7.99 6.23
CA LEU A 172 6.50 -7.68 6.38
C LEU A 172 5.63 -8.23 5.26
N VAL A 173 6.19 -8.42 4.06
CA VAL A 173 5.48 -9.04 2.92
C VAL A 173 5.56 -10.56 2.98
N ILE A 174 6.73 -11.10 3.33
CA ILE A 174 6.95 -12.55 3.33
C ILE A 174 6.12 -13.25 4.41
N ILE A 175 5.99 -12.66 5.61
CA ILE A 175 5.26 -13.27 6.73
C ILE A 175 3.82 -13.64 6.37
N PRO A 176 2.95 -12.72 5.89
CA PRO A 176 1.58 -13.06 5.54
C PRO A 176 1.51 -14.06 4.36
N ILE A 177 2.38 -13.94 3.37
CA ILE A 177 2.43 -14.89 2.24
C ILE A 177 2.82 -16.29 2.71
N ALA A 178 3.80 -16.42 3.59
CA ALA A 178 4.24 -17.71 4.14
C ALA A 178 3.17 -18.34 5.05
N ALA A 179 2.38 -17.52 5.78
CA ALA A 179 1.36 -18.01 6.69
C ALA A 179 0.07 -18.46 5.97
N HIS A 180 -0.32 -17.81 4.86
CA HIS A 180 -1.64 -17.98 4.24
C HIS A 180 -1.58 -18.28 2.72
N GLY A 181 -0.40 -18.36 2.12
CA GLY A 181 -0.20 -18.57 0.68
C GLY A 181 -0.62 -17.34 -0.17
N SER A 182 -0.90 -17.58 -1.46
CA SER A 182 -1.26 -16.51 -2.41
C SER A 182 -2.67 -15.92 -2.20
N HIS A 183 -3.52 -16.57 -1.40
CA HIS A 183 -4.89 -16.13 -1.11
C HIS A 183 -5.00 -15.12 0.05
N VAL A 184 -3.89 -14.59 0.51
CA VAL A 184 -3.81 -13.62 1.62
C VAL A 184 -4.47 -12.28 1.28
N TRP A 185 -4.45 -11.91 0.00
CA TRP A 185 -4.89 -10.60 -0.45
C TRP A 185 -6.39 -10.60 -0.76
N MET A 186 -7.14 -9.82 0.01
CA MET A 186 -8.59 -9.68 -0.16
C MET A 186 -8.96 -8.22 -0.41
N PRO A 187 -10.02 -7.96 -1.22
CA PRO A 187 -10.58 -6.63 -1.34
C PRO A 187 -11.05 -6.14 0.03
N SER A 188 -10.51 -5.02 0.49
CA SER A 188 -10.87 -4.38 1.76
C SER A 188 -11.89 -3.28 1.53
N VAL A 189 -12.57 -2.88 2.62
CA VAL A 189 -13.48 -1.72 2.65
C VAL A 189 -12.78 -0.43 2.20
N GLY A 190 -11.44 -0.37 2.27
CA GLY A 190 -10.61 0.73 1.74
C GLY A 190 -10.35 0.69 0.24
N TRP A 191 -11.05 -0.15 -0.53
CA TRP A 191 -11.00 -0.22 -2.01
C TRP A 191 -9.66 -0.65 -2.61
N VAL A 192 -8.85 -1.30 -1.83
CA VAL A 192 -7.55 -1.85 -2.21
C VAL A 192 -7.40 -3.26 -1.64
N CYS A 193 -6.53 -4.04 -2.25
CA CYS A 193 -6.24 -5.39 -1.77
C CYS A 193 -5.24 -5.32 -0.61
N PHE A 194 -5.69 -5.76 0.58
CA PHE A 194 -4.85 -5.84 1.78
C PHE A 194 -4.67 -7.29 2.25
N PRO A 195 -3.59 -7.58 2.99
CA PRO A 195 -3.44 -8.90 3.59
C PRO A 195 -4.52 -9.14 4.64
N LEU A 196 -5.06 -10.35 4.65
CA LEU A 196 -5.99 -10.78 5.69
C LEU A 196 -5.26 -10.81 7.04
N ALA A 197 -5.67 -9.97 8.00
CA ALA A 197 -5.10 -10.04 9.34
C ALA A 197 -5.41 -11.40 9.96
N PRO A 198 -4.40 -12.14 10.49
CA PRO A 198 -4.64 -13.40 11.19
C PRO A 198 -5.48 -13.10 12.44
N GLY A 199 -6.75 -13.49 12.42
CA GLY A 199 -7.71 -13.22 13.49
C GLY A 199 -8.98 -12.49 13.06
N LEU A 200 -9.02 -11.88 11.87
CA LEU A 200 -10.24 -11.34 11.29
C LEU A 200 -10.93 -12.33 10.34
N VAL A 201 -10.85 -13.61 10.62
CA VAL A 201 -11.95 -14.51 10.28
C VAL A 201 -13.07 -14.03 11.18
N ILE A 202 -13.88 -13.10 10.65
CA ILE A 202 -15.13 -12.72 11.29
C ILE A 202 -15.86 -14.03 11.52
N SER A 203 -15.78 -14.51 12.75
CA SER A 203 -16.67 -15.52 13.27
C SER A 203 -18.07 -14.97 13.01
N ARG A 204 -18.66 -15.35 11.87
CA ARG A 204 -20.09 -15.23 11.67
C ARG A 204 -20.74 -16.22 12.62
N HIS A 205 -20.68 -15.95 13.94
CA HIS A 205 -21.60 -16.54 14.85
C HIS A 205 -22.88 -15.70 14.84
N ARG A 206 -23.90 -16.32 14.24
CA ARG A 206 -25.29 -16.33 14.66
C ARG A 206 -25.75 -15.07 15.41
N TYR A 207 -26.50 -14.27 14.76
CA TYR A 207 -27.75 -13.72 15.31
C TYR A 207 -28.87 -13.84 14.28
#